data_52dc42e1f30aa21d07921335faa1f5b9
#
_entry.id   52dc42e1f30aa21d07921335faa1f5b9
#
_cell.length_a   1.000
_cell.length_b   1.000
_cell.length_c   1.000
_cell.angle_alpha   90.00
_cell.angle_beta   90.00
_cell.angle_gamma   90.00
#
_symmetry.space_group_name_H-M   'P 1'
#
loop_
_entity.id
_entity.type
_entity.pdbx_description
1 polymer ?
#
loop_
_entity_poly.entity_id
_entity_poly.type
_entity_poly.pdbx_seq_one_letter_code
_entity_poly.pdbx_strand_id
1 'polypeptide(L)'
;MDLKLKLAEAHSVRISKAIQHYVKSDRERFQRLVAILLGEDRKLAQRAALAVNWCFDYDSKPFEECAPRLIAAFLSRPDLHVAVRRCIIRNLQIIEIPRADQARLYDRCLMILHQEDQTVAIKAFSMQVAFNICESFPALKRELKEAIRLNLESNGSPGVQSRGRKLIKKLAEA
;
A
#
# COMPACT_ATOMS: atom_id res chain seq x y z
N MET A 1 -9.32 -17.19 -18.45
CA MET A 1 -9.22 -15.74 -18.82
C MET A 1 -7.75 -15.38 -18.94
N ASP A 2 -7.36 -14.75 -20.02
CA ASP A 2 -6.05 -14.10 -20.13
C ASP A 2 -6.13 -12.73 -19.42
N LEU A 3 -5.38 -12.59 -18.31
CA LEU A 3 -5.40 -11.37 -17.48
C LEU A 3 -4.80 -10.16 -18.20
N LYS A 4 -3.74 -10.36 -19.03
CA LYS A 4 -3.11 -9.24 -19.75
C LYS A 4 -4.05 -8.68 -20.81
N LEU A 5 -4.67 -9.56 -21.60
CA LEU A 5 -5.66 -9.14 -22.59
C LEU A 5 -6.85 -8.45 -21.92
N LYS A 6 -7.34 -9.00 -20.79
CA LYS A 6 -8.46 -8.39 -20.07
C LYS A 6 -8.12 -7.00 -19.49
N LEU A 7 -6.94 -6.84 -18.93
CA LEU A 7 -6.45 -5.54 -18.45
C LEU A 7 -6.21 -4.56 -19.61
N ALA A 8 -5.84 -5.05 -20.79
CA ALA A 8 -5.61 -4.20 -21.96
C ALA A 8 -6.89 -3.57 -22.54
N GLU A 9 -8.08 -4.13 -22.25
CA GLU A 9 -9.37 -3.59 -22.77
C GLU A 9 -9.63 -2.16 -22.24
N ALA A 10 -9.57 -1.92 -20.93
CA ALA A 10 -9.81 -0.60 -20.37
C ALA A 10 -9.33 -0.47 -18.92
N HIS A 11 -9.05 0.78 -18.49
CA HIS A 11 -8.89 1.12 -17.08
C HIS A 11 -10.25 1.44 -16.47
N SER A 12 -10.98 0.43 -16.00
CA SER A 12 -12.34 0.61 -15.49
C SER A 12 -12.67 -0.32 -14.33
N VAL A 13 -13.61 0.12 -13.51
CA VAL A 13 -14.17 -0.68 -12.40
C VAL A 13 -14.80 -1.96 -12.94
N ARG A 14 -15.47 -1.91 -14.10
CA ARG A 14 -16.09 -3.09 -14.74
C ARG A 14 -15.08 -4.18 -15.03
N ILE A 15 -13.93 -3.82 -15.63
CA ILE A 15 -12.85 -4.78 -15.92
C ILE A 15 -12.24 -5.31 -14.64
N SER A 16 -11.99 -4.45 -13.65
CA SER A 16 -11.41 -4.85 -12.37
C SER A 16 -12.31 -5.82 -11.59
N LYS A 17 -13.64 -5.61 -11.60
CA LYS A 17 -14.61 -6.53 -11.02
C LYS A 17 -14.69 -7.87 -11.78
N ALA A 18 -14.59 -7.85 -13.11
CA ALA A 18 -14.54 -9.08 -13.91
C ALA A 18 -13.29 -9.92 -13.57
N ILE A 19 -12.14 -9.24 -13.38
CA ILE A 19 -10.90 -9.89 -12.94
C ILE A 19 -11.05 -10.42 -11.52
N GLN A 20 -11.59 -9.63 -10.59
CA GLN A 20 -11.87 -10.07 -9.22
C GLN A 20 -12.77 -11.32 -9.20
N HIS A 21 -13.84 -11.32 -10.00
CA HIS A 21 -14.74 -12.48 -10.10
C HIS A 21 -14.03 -13.73 -10.68
N TYR A 22 -13.08 -13.55 -11.58
CA TYR A 22 -12.26 -14.65 -12.11
C TYR A 22 -11.22 -15.14 -11.11
N VAL A 23 -10.56 -14.21 -10.40
CA VAL A 23 -9.52 -14.53 -9.40
C VAL A 23 -10.13 -15.12 -8.16
N LYS A 24 -11.20 -14.49 -7.59
CA LYS A 24 -11.78 -14.86 -6.29
C LYS A 24 -10.69 -15.06 -5.23
N SER A 25 -10.69 -16.22 -4.55
CA SER A 25 -9.68 -16.64 -3.58
C SER A 25 -8.60 -17.57 -4.17
N ASP A 26 -8.54 -17.68 -5.51
CA ASP A 26 -7.57 -18.54 -6.19
C ASP A 26 -6.16 -17.93 -6.13
N ARG A 27 -5.31 -18.59 -5.36
CA ARG A 27 -3.92 -18.17 -5.11
C ARG A 27 -3.10 -18.02 -6.38
N GLU A 28 -3.16 -19.00 -7.29
CA GLU A 28 -2.34 -18.97 -8.52
C GLU A 28 -2.78 -17.83 -9.45
N ARG A 29 -4.10 -17.64 -9.60
CA ARG A 29 -4.63 -16.54 -10.41
C ARG A 29 -4.24 -15.19 -9.82
N PHE A 30 -4.28 -15.05 -8.50
CA PHE A 30 -3.83 -13.84 -7.82
C PHE A 30 -2.32 -13.61 -8.01
N GLN A 31 -1.49 -14.65 -7.88
CA GLN A 31 -0.04 -14.55 -8.14
C GLN A 31 0.27 -14.10 -9.57
N ARG A 32 -0.50 -14.58 -10.57
CA ARG A 32 -0.39 -14.12 -11.97
C ARG A 32 -0.77 -12.63 -12.09
N LEU A 33 -1.80 -12.19 -11.39
CA LEU A 33 -2.17 -10.76 -11.36
C LEU A 33 -1.08 -9.90 -10.71
N VAL A 34 -0.48 -10.36 -9.60
CA VAL A 34 0.67 -9.70 -8.95
C VAL A 34 1.89 -9.66 -9.87
N ALA A 35 2.13 -10.69 -10.67
CA ALA A 35 3.22 -10.67 -11.66
C ALA A 35 3.02 -9.56 -12.71
N ILE A 36 1.79 -9.28 -13.13
CA ILE A 36 1.48 -8.17 -14.03
C ILE A 36 1.61 -6.81 -13.29
N LEU A 37 1.15 -6.73 -12.05
CA LEU A 37 1.27 -5.54 -11.20
C LEU A 37 2.73 -5.09 -11.06
N LEU A 38 3.65 -6.04 -10.90
CA LEU A 38 5.08 -5.79 -10.73
C LEU A 38 5.88 -5.84 -12.04
N GLY A 39 5.22 -6.06 -13.18
CA GLY A 39 5.84 -6.13 -14.49
C GLY A 39 6.30 -4.78 -15.02
N GLU A 40 6.99 -4.79 -16.15
CA GLU A 40 7.58 -3.59 -16.78
C GLU A 40 6.57 -2.74 -17.56
N ASP A 41 5.47 -3.35 -18.03
CA ASP A 41 4.41 -2.60 -18.71
C ASP A 41 3.67 -1.71 -17.73
N ARG A 42 4.06 -0.43 -17.69
CA ARG A 42 3.50 0.56 -16.77
C ARG A 42 1.99 0.74 -16.88
N LYS A 43 1.43 0.59 -18.10
CA LYS A 43 -0.02 0.71 -18.34
C LYS A 43 -0.78 -0.48 -17.78
N LEU A 44 -0.27 -1.69 -18.01
CA LEU A 44 -0.85 -2.91 -17.43
C LEU A 44 -0.68 -2.93 -15.91
N ALA A 45 0.49 -2.55 -15.39
CA ALA A 45 0.74 -2.45 -13.95
C ALA A 45 -0.22 -1.47 -13.25
N GLN A 46 -0.45 -0.28 -13.83
CA GLN A 46 -1.44 0.68 -13.33
C GLN A 46 -2.86 0.09 -13.26
N ARG A 47 -3.27 -0.63 -14.31
CA ARG A 47 -4.59 -1.25 -14.39
C ARG A 47 -4.72 -2.44 -13.44
N ALA A 48 -3.66 -3.24 -13.33
CA ALA A 48 -3.59 -4.34 -12.37
C ALA A 48 -3.72 -3.84 -10.92
N ALA A 49 -3.19 -2.67 -10.58
CA ALA A 49 -3.32 -2.09 -9.24
C ALA A 49 -4.79 -1.89 -8.82
N LEU A 50 -5.66 -1.47 -9.73
CA LEU A 50 -7.09 -1.37 -9.44
C LEU A 50 -7.73 -2.75 -9.23
N ALA A 51 -7.40 -3.73 -10.10
CA ALA A 51 -7.93 -5.08 -9.98
C ALA A 51 -7.46 -5.78 -8.69
N VAL A 52 -6.19 -5.59 -8.30
CA VAL A 52 -5.65 -6.11 -7.02
C VAL A 52 -6.42 -5.55 -5.82
N ASN A 53 -6.75 -4.25 -5.82
CA ASN A 53 -7.55 -3.68 -4.74
C ASN A 53 -8.95 -4.33 -4.65
N TRP A 54 -9.62 -4.60 -5.78
CA TRP A 54 -10.91 -5.30 -5.80
C TRP A 54 -10.78 -6.74 -5.32
N CYS A 55 -9.69 -7.44 -5.67
CA CYS A 55 -9.43 -8.79 -5.16
C CYS A 55 -9.18 -8.78 -3.65
N PHE A 56 -8.40 -7.83 -3.15
CA PHE A 56 -8.12 -7.65 -1.73
C PHE A 56 -9.39 -7.34 -0.92
N ASP A 57 -10.23 -6.44 -1.41
CA ASP A 57 -11.49 -6.07 -0.74
C ASP A 57 -12.50 -7.26 -0.72
N TYR A 58 -12.33 -8.26 -1.59
CA TYR A 58 -13.10 -9.49 -1.60
C TYR A 58 -12.52 -10.55 -0.65
N ASP A 59 -11.22 -10.78 -0.70
CA ASP A 59 -10.47 -11.72 0.14
C ASP A 59 -9.00 -11.26 0.25
N SER A 60 -8.56 -10.94 1.47
CA SER A 60 -7.20 -10.46 1.73
C SER A 60 -6.14 -11.56 1.71
N LYS A 61 -6.50 -12.82 1.94
CA LYS A 61 -5.55 -13.94 2.10
C LYS A 61 -4.55 -14.11 0.95
N PRO A 62 -4.97 -14.08 -0.35
CA PRO A 62 -4.01 -14.19 -1.44
C PRO A 62 -3.00 -13.03 -1.49
N PHE A 63 -3.41 -11.83 -1.02
CA PHE A 63 -2.50 -10.69 -0.90
C PHE A 63 -1.51 -10.88 0.26
N GLU A 64 -1.97 -11.36 1.41
CA GLU A 64 -1.14 -11.65 2.58
C GLU A 64 -0.01 -12.64 2.24
N GLU A 65 -0.32 -13.68 1.49
CA GLU A 65 0.66 -14.65 1.00
C GLU A 65 1.69 -14.02 0.02
N CYS A 66 1.28 -13.00 -0.73
CA CYS A 66 2.17 -12.26 -1.63
C CYS A 66 2.86 -11.08 -0.95
N ALA A 67 2.52 -10.73 0.30
CA ALA A 67 3.00 -9.55 0.99
C ALA A 67 4.54 -9.45 1.03
N PRO A 68 5.32 -10.48 1.32
CA PRO A 68 6.78 -10.37 1.31
C PRO A 68 7.33 -9.91 -0.04
N ARG A 69 6.80 -10.45 -1.15
CA ARG A 69 7.20 -10.05 -2.51
C ARG A 69 6.78 -8.62 -2.84
N LEU A 70 5.59 -8.21 -2.43
CA LEU A 70 5.06 -6.87 -2.65
C LEU A 70 5.83 -5.83 -1.83
N ILE A 71 6.16 -6.15 -0.58
CA ILE A 71 6.99 -5.31 0.30
C ILE A 71 8.40 -5.17 -0.30
N ALA A 72 9.03 -6.27 -0.70
CA ALA A 72 10.34 -6.23 -1.33
C ALA A 72 10.37 -5.33 -2.55
N ALA A 73 9.36 -5.41 -3.43
CA ALA A 73 9.23 -4.54 -4.60
C ALA A 73 9.02 -3.07 -4.19
N PHE A 74 8.18 -2.79 -3.19
CA PHE A 74 7.92 -1.44 -2.69
C PHE A 74 9.18 -0.79 -2.10
N LEU A 75 10.03 -1.57 -1.44
CA LEU A 75 11.27 -1.11 -0.83
C LEU A 75 12.39 -0.87 -1.85
N SER A 76 12.52 -1.75 -2.86
CA SER A 76 13.69 -1.80 -3.75
C SER A 76 13.48 -1.15 -5.11
N ARG A 77 12.22 -0.88 -5.53
CA ARG A 77 11.89 -0.39 -6.87
C ARG A 77 11.30 1.02 -6.84
N PRO A 78 12.12 2.07 -6.93
CA PRO A 78 11.65 3.47 -7.01
C PRO A 78 10.91 3.77 -8.33
N ASP A 79 11.15 2.98 -9.38
CA ASP A 79 10.55 3.07 -10.71
C ASP A 79 9.09 2.62 -10.79
N LEU A 80 8.58 1.94 -9.76
CA LEU A 80 7.20 1.49 -9.72
C LEU A 80 6.21 2.63 -9.97
N HIS A 81 5.24 2.38 -10.85
CA HIS A 81 4.17 3.33 -11.11
C HIS A 81 3.46 3.74 -9.82
N VAL A 82 3.10 5.02 -9.67
CA VAL A 82 2.48 5.55 -8.44
C VAL A 82 1.22 4.79 -8.02
N ALA A 83 0.42 4.30 -8.98
CA ALA A 83 -0.76 3.49 -8.68
C ALA A 83 -0.39 2.14 -8.06
N VAL A 84 0.73 1.53 -8.46
CA VAL A 84 1.25 0.27 -7.88
C VAL A 84 1.72 0.50 -6.45
N ARG A 85 2.54 1.55 -6.24
CA ARG A 85 3.00 1.93 -4.89
C ARG A 85 1.83 2.21 -3.96
N ARG A 86 0.83 2.97 -4.45
CA ARG A 86 -0.38 3.27 -3.69
C ARG A 86 -1.20 2.00 -3.38
N CYS A 87 -1.34 1.08 -4.34
CA CYS A 87 -2.03 -0.19 -4.13
C CYS A 87 -1.36 -1.02 -3.03
N ILE A 88 -0.04 -1.17 -3.09
CA ILE A 88 0.71 -1.95 -2.10
C ILE A 88 0.52 -1.36 -0.71
N ILE A 89 0.86 -0.09 -0.51
CA ILE A 89 0.82 0.53 0.82
C ILE A 89 -0.61 0.68 1.36
N ARG A 90 -1.64 0.84 0.49
CA ARG A 90 -3.06 0.83 0.88
C ARG A 90 -3.43 -0.48 1.56
N ASN A 91 -3.03 -1.59 0.99
CA ASN A 91 -3.44 -2.90 1.47
C ASN A 91 -2.59 -3.35 2.68
N LEU A 92 -1.32 -2.97 2.74
CA LEU A 92 -0.44 -3.23 3.89
C LEU A 92 -0.92 -2.58 5.20
N GLN A 93 -1.74 -1.53 5.16
CA GLN A 93 -2.29 -0.95 6.39
C GLN A 93 -3.35 -1.82 7.08
N ILE A 94 -3.83 -2.89 6.43
CA ILE A 94 -4.96 -3.72 6.92
C ILE A 94 -4.48 -5.10 7.36
N ILE A 95 -3.42 -5.62 6.75
CA ILE A 95 -2.87 -6.94 7.07
C ILE A 95 -1.80 -6.87 8.17
N GLU A 96 -1.52 -8.00 8.79
CA GLU A 96 -0.35 -8.15 9.65
C GLU A 96 0.92 -8.14 8.79
N ILE A 97 1.86 -7.25 9.13
CA ILE A 97 3.13 -7.14 8.42
C ILE A 97 4.09 -8.23 8.91
N PRO A 98 4.67 -9.05 8.01
CA PRO A 98 5.66 -10.06 8.40
C PRO A 98 6.79 -9.44 9.24
N ARG A 99 7.12 -10.06 10.38
CA ARG A 99 8.08 -9.50 11.35
C ARG A 99 9.44 -9.15 10.73
N ALA A 100 9.89 -9.96 9.78
CA ALA A 100 11.15 -9.73 9.06
C ALA A 100 11.17 -8.45 8.22
N ASP A 101 9.99 -7.95 7.82
CA ASP A 101 9.86 -6.78 6.96
C ASP A 101 9.52 -5.50 7.74
N GLN A 102 9.11 -5.61 9.01
CA GLN A 102 8.57 -4.48 9.78
C GLN A 102 9.57 -3.32 9.90
N ALA A 103 10.82 -3.58 10.27
CA ALA A 103 11.82 -2.52 10.45
C ALA A 103 12.08 -1.75 9.14
N ARG A 104 12.37 -2.46 8.05
CA ARG A 104 12.64 -1.85 6.74
C ARG A 104 11.44 -1.09 6.18
N LEU A 105 10.24 -1.61 6.41
CA LEU A 105 9.01 -0.97 5.97
C LEU A 105 8.70 0.28 6.80
N TYR A 106 8.96 0.24 8.12
CA TYR A 106 8.85 1.40 9.00
C TYR A 106 9.75 2.55 8.53
N ASP A 107 11.04 2.27 8.34
CA ASP A 107 12.01 3.26 7.85
C ASP A 107 11.56 3.86 6.51
N ARG A 108 11.08 3.00 5.60
CA ARG A 108 10.55 3.46 4.30
C ARG A 108 9.33 4.37 4.45
N CYS A 109 8.43 4.05 5.39
CA CYS A 109 7.27 4.90 5.68
C CYS A 109 7.70 6.27 6.21
N LEU A 110 8.65 6.34 7.14
CA LEU A 110 9.19 7.60 7.63
C LEU A 110 9.84 8.43 6.52
N MET A 111 10.67 7.80 5.67
CA MET A 111 11.25 8.49 4.51
C MET A 111 10.18 9.10 3.59
N ILE A 112 9.07 8.39 3.36
CA ILE A 112 7.94 8.89 2.55
C ILE A 112 7.30 10.12 3.19
N LEU A 113 7.20 10.18 4.51
CA LEU A 113 6.64 11.35 5.21
C LEU A 113 7.48 12.60 5.01
N HIS A 114 8.80 12.46 4.92
CA HIS A 114 9.73 13.58 4.70
C HIS A 114 9.84 14.01 3.23
N GLN A 115 9.40 13.21 2.26
CA GLN A 115 9.45 13.55 0.85
C GLN A 115 8.29 14.46 0.45
N GLU A 116 8.57 15.61 -0.15
CA GLU A 116 7.54 16.60 -0.56
C GLU A 116 6.72 16.12 -1.76
N ASP A 117 7.33 15.41 -2.69
CA ASP A 117 6.76 14.95 -3.96
C ASP A 117 5.81 13.74 -3.85
N GLN A 118 5.66 13.18 -2.66
CA GLN A 118 4.78 12.02 -2.46
C GLN A 118 3.30 12.40 -2.47
N THR A 119 2.48 11.55 -3.10
CA THR A 119 1.04 11.77 -3.13
C THR A 119 0.41 11.69 -1.75
N VAL A 120 -0.66 12.49 -1.54
CA VAL A 120 -1.45 12.52 -0.29
C VAL A 120 -1.83 11.12 0.21
N ALA A 121 -2.30 10.26 -0.72
CA ALA A 121 -2.72 8.90 -0.36
C ALA A 121 -1.56 8.04 0.13
N ILE A 122 -0.40 8.10 -0.54
CA ILE A 122 0.78 7.33 -0.13
C ILE A 122 1.27 7.79 1.25
N LYS A 123 1.33 9.11 1.51
CA LYS A 123 1.68 9.65 2.83
C LYS A 123 0.71 9.16 3.91
N ALA A 124 -0.61 9.31 3.68
CA ALA A 124 -1.63 8.93 4.66
C ALA A 124 -1.61 7.41 4.97
N PHE A 125 -1.39 6.57 3.96
CA PHE A 125 -1.28 5.11 4.16
C PHE A 125 0.03 4.74 4.86
N SER A 126 1.15 5.40 4.54
CA SER A 126 2.42 5.19 5.23
C SER A 126 2.36 5.54 6.70
N MET A 127 1.66 6.62 7.09
CA MET A 127 1.40 6.94 8.50
C MET A 127 0.70 5.78 9.22
N GLN A 128 -0.33 5.18 8.59
CA GLN A 128 -1.08 4.08 9.19
C GLN A 128 -0.23 2.81 9.29
N VAL A 129 0.53 2.46 8.25
CA VAL A 129 1.42 1.29 8.29
C VAL A 129 2.49 1.44 9.38
N ALA A 130 3.13 2.61 9.47
CA ALA A 130 4.11 2.89 10.52
C ALA A 130 3.48 2.81 11.92
N PHE A 131 2.25 3.33 12.09
CA PHE A 131 1.51 3.22 13.35
C PHE A 131 1.24 1.76 13.74
N ASN A 132 0.77 0.93 12.81
CA ASN A 132 0.51 -0.48 13.09
C ASN A 132 1.79 -1.22 13.51
N ILE A 133 2.94 -0.88 12.91
CA ILE A 133 4.24 -1.44 13.31
C ILE A 133 4.63 -0.99 14.72
N CYS A 134 4.33 0.27 15.10
CA CYS A 134 4.60 0.76 16.45
C CYS A 134 3.82 0.03 17.56
N GLU A 135 2.73 -0.67 17.23
CA GLU A 135 2.02 -1.50 18.22
C GLU A 135 2.90 -2.66 18.71
N SER A 136 3.74 -3.22 17.83
CA SER A 136 4.74 -4.23 18.17
C SER A 136 6.05 -3.64 18.73
N PHE A 137 6.32 -2.35 18.50
CA PHE A 137 7.55 -1.65 18.90
C PHE A 137 7.25 -0.29 19.53
N PRO A 138 6.79 -0.25 20.80
CA PRO A 138 6.37 1.00 21.46
C PRO A 138 7.46 2.10 21.50
N ALA A 139 8.72 1.72 21.48
CA ALA A 139 9.85 2.66 21.47
C ALA A 139 9.83 3.59 20.22
N LEU A 140 9.24 3.17 19.11
CA LEU A 140 9.15 3.93 17.87
C LEU A 140 8.01 4.98 17.88
N LYS A 141 7.10 4.93 18.85
CA LYS A 141 5.92 5.84 18.91
C LYS A 141 6.31 7.30 18.96
N ARG A 142 7.38 7.65 19.70
CA ARG A 142 7.84 9.05 19.83
C ARG A 142 8.34 9.59 18.50
N GLU A 143 9.17 8.82 17.82
CA GLU A 143 9.70 9.18 16.50
C GLU A 143 8.60 9.34 15.45
N LEU A 144 7.67 8.40 15.38
CA LEU A 144 6.53 8.48 14.48
C LEU A 144 5.65 9.70 14.76
N LYS A 145 5.39 10.00 16.04
CA LYS A 145 4.60 11.16 16.45
C LYS A 145 5.23 12.46 15.95
N GLU A 146 6.54 12.58 16.06
CA GLU A 146 7.28 13.76 15.58
C GLU A 146 7.26 13.83 14.05
N ALA A 147 7.53 12.75 13.34
CA ALA A 147 7.45 12.72 11.89
C ALA A 147 6.07 13.10 11.35
N ILE A 148 4.98 12.66 12.02
CA ILE A 148 3.62 13.06 11.66
C ILE A 148 3.40 14.55 11.92
N ARG A 149 3.85 15.11 13.05
CA ARG A 149 3.71 16.54 13.37
C ARG A 149 4.36 17.42 12.32
N LEU A 150 5.62 17.14 11.99
CA LEU A 150 6.36 17.87 10.95
C LEU A 150 5.62 17.80 9.60
N ASN A 151 5.06 16.64 9.27
CA ASN A 151 4.30 16.47 8.03
C ASN A 151 2.97 17.27 8.05
N LEU A 152 2.32 17.42 9.21
CA LEU A 152 1.11 18.24 9.34
C LEU A 152 1.41 19.75 9.21
N GLU A 153 2.56 20.19 9.66
CA GLU A 153 3.01 21.59 9.55
C GLU A 153 3.32 21.96 8.10
N SER A 154 3.96 21.04 7.35
CA SER A 154 4.39 21.27 5.96
C SER A 154 3.32 20.93 4.90
N ASN A 155 2.28 20.18 5.24
CA ASN A 155 1.31 19.64 4.28
C ASN A 155 -0.13 19.96 4.67
N GLY A 156 -0.72 20.93 3.97
CA GLY A 156 -2.10 21.36 4.17
C GLY A 156 -3.19 20.46 3.59
N SER A 157 -2.85 19.34 2.93
CA SER A 157 -3.86 18.50 2.28
C SER A 157 -4.83 17.86 3.29
N PRO A 158 -6.16 17.92 3.05
CA PRO A 158 -7.16 17.40 3.99
C PRO A 158 -6.95 15.93 4.37
N GLY A 159 -6.51 15.10 3.42
CA GLY A 159 -6.28 13.67 3.66
C GLY A 159 -5.12 13.40 4.62
N VAL A 160 -4.00 14.12 4.49
CA VAL A 160 -2.85 14.04 5.40
C VAL A 160 -3.24 14.60 6.76
N GLN A 161 -3.88 15.78 6.81
CA GLN A 161 -4.32 16.42 8.04
C GLN A 161 -5.28 15.53 8.85
N SER A 162 -6.30 14.97 8.20
CA SER A 162 -7.28 14.09 8.86
C SER A 162 -6.62 12.83 9.44
N ARG A 163 -5.80 12.14 8.65
CA ARG A 163 -5.12 10.92 9.09
C ARG A 163 -4.12 11.20 10.19
N GLY A 164 -3.27 12.21 10.01
CA GLY A 164 -2.22 12.55 10.97
C GLY A 164 -2.78 12.95 12.33
N ARG A 165 -3.78 13.83 12.39
CA ARG A 165 -4.43 14.21 13.66
C ARG A 165 -5.03 13.02 14.40
N LYS A 166 -5.70 12.10 13.68
CA LYS A 166 -6.26 10.88 14.26
C LYS A 166 -5.17 10.00 14.89
N LEU A 167 -4.04 9.83 14.18
CA LEU A 167 -2.94 8.99 14.67
C LEU A 167 -2.18 9.64 15.83
N ILE A 168 -1.95 10.97 15.80
CA ILE A 168 -1.34 11.69 16.93
C ILE A 168 -2.16 11.50 18.21
N LYS A 169 -3.51 11.58 18.12
CA LYS A 169 -4.38 11.33 19.26
C LYS A 169 -4.17 9.93 19.84
N LYS A 170 -4.19 8.90 18.98
CA LYS A 170 -3.95 7.50 19.38
C LYS A 170 -2.56 7.28 19.99
N LEU A 171 -1.51 7.93 19.43
CA LEU A 171 -0.14 7.85 19.95
C LEU A 171 0.05 8.59 21.30
N ALA A 172 -0.88 9.45 21.69
CA ALA A 172 -0.86 10.13 22.98
C ALA A 172 -1.61 9.34 24.07
N GLU A 173 -2.55 8.49 23.69
CA GLU A 173 -3.38 7.67 24.58
C GLU A 173 -2.74 6.31 24.92
N ALA A 174 -1.69 5.90 24.21
CA ALA A 174 -0.99 4.64 24.29
C ALA A 174 0.41 4.77 24.91
#